data_39ffa43fb9b4cf8c9d75a3597165049f
#
_entry.id   39ffa43fb9b4cf8c9d75a3597165049f
#
_cell.length_a   1.000
_cell.length_b   1.000
_cell.length_c   1.000
_cell.angle_alpha   90.00
_cell.angle_beta   90.00
_cell.angle_gamma   90.00
#
_symmetry.space_group_name_H-M   'P 1'
#
loop_
_entity.id
_entity.type
_entity.pdbx_description
1 polymer ?
#
loop_
_entity_poly.entity_id
_entity_poly.type
_entity_poly.pdbx_seq_one_letter_code
_entity_poly.pdbx_strand_id
1 'polypeptide(L)'
;MEIDENAAVGEASAAAEAWLAHVDAGEVEASWEATSSLFREVVDLPHWRESFEKVRSIFGRTLHRELGEVRYATTVPGAPDGEYVISEYAAELERKKEAVETVVAMREADGGWRVGGYFVR
;
A
#
# COMPACT_ATOMS: atom_id res chain seq x y z
N MET A 1 9.31 27.10 -0.99
CA MET A 1 8.14 26.54 -1.72
C MET A 1 7.37 25.63 -0.77
N GLU A 2 6.10 25.89 -0.62
CA GLU A 2 5.26 25.07 0.23
C GLU A 2 4.92 23.76 -0.44
N ILE A 3 4.94 22.66 0.33
CA ILE A 3 4.47 21.36 -0.14
C ILE A 3 2.95 21.38 -0.04
N ASP A 4 2.28 21.06 -1.14
CA ASP A 4 0.83 20.92 -1.13
C ASP A 4 0.48 19.51 -0.63
N GLU A 5 0.27 19.39 0.67
CA GLU A 5 -0.07 18.11 1.31
C GLU A 5 -1.40 17.57 0.81
N ASN A 6 -2.36 18.43 0.50
CA ASN A 6 -3.66 18.01 -0.01
C ASN A 6 -3.54 17.35 -1.39
N ALA A 7 -2.72 17.93 -2.28
CA ALA A 7 -2.46 17.34 -3.58
C ALA A 7 -1.71 16.02 -3.43
N ALA A 8 -0.71 15.96 -2.55
CA ALA A 8 0.05 14.74 -2.27
C ALA A 8 -0.86 13.63 -1.76
N VAL A 9 -1.73 13.94 -0.81
CA VAL A 9 -2.69 12.98 -0.26
C VAL A 9 -3.64 12.46 -1.35
N GLY A 10 -4.14 13.34 -2.21
CA GLY A 10 -5.03 12.94 -3.30
C GLY A 10 -4.36 12.00 -4.29
N GLU A 11 -3.15 12.33 -4.73
CA GLU A 11 -2.39 11.52 -5.68
C GLU A 11 -1.97 10.19 -5.07
N ALA A 12 -1.49 10.22 -3.83
CA ALA A 12 -1.08 9.02 -3.11
C ALA A 12 -2.25 8.09 -2.83
N SER A 13 -3.40 8.64 -2.47
CA SER A 13 -4.61 7.86 -2.23
C SER A 13 -5.08 7.16 -3.50
N ALA A 14 -5.02 7.84 -4.64
CA ALA A 14 -5.35 7.23 -5.93
C ALA A 14 -4.39 6.07 -6.25
N ALA A 15 -3.09 6.24 -6.00
CA ALA A 15 -2.10 5.18 -6.19
C ALA A 15 -2.36 3.99 -5.25
N ALA A 16 -2.68 4.25 -3.99
CA ALA A 16 -2.99 3.21 -3.02
C ALA A 16 -4.23 2.41 -3.42
N GLU A 17 -5.29 3.08 -3.87
CA GLU A 17 -6.53 2.42 -4.31
C GLU A 17 -6.33 1.60 -5.57
N ALA A 18 -5.57 2.10 -6.54
CA ALA A 18 -5.23 1.36 -7.75
C ALA A 18 -4.42 0.10 -7.40
N TRP A 19 -3.48 0.22 -6.46
CA TRP A 19 -2.69 -0.90 -5.99
C TRP A 19 -3.55 -1.96 -5.31
N LEU A 20 -4.44 -1.53 -4.41
CA LEU A 20 -5.37 -2.42 -3.72
C LEU A 20 -6.29 -3.16 -4.70
N ALA A 21 -6.67 -2.53 -5.80
CA ALA A 21 -7.46 -3.17 -6.85
C ALA A 21 -6.71 -4.37 -7.46
N HIS A 22 -5.40 -4.24 -7.69
CA HIS A 22 -4.58 -5.36 -8.15
C HIS A 22 -4.53 -6.49 -7.12
N VAL A 23 -4.37 -6.13 -5.84
CA VAL A 23 -4.35 -7.11 -4.75
C VAL A 23 -5.70 -7.85 -4.68
N ASP A 24 -6.80 -7.12 -4.71
CA ASP A 24 -8.14 -7.70 -4.63
C ASP A 24 -8.43 -8.63 -5.81
N ALA A 25 -7.93 -8.29 -6.99
CA ALA A 25 -8.09 -9.10 -8.20
C ALA A 25 -7.14 -10.31 -8.25
N GLY A 26 -6.23 -10.46 -7.30
CA GLY A 26 -5.26 -11.53 -7.29
C GLY A 26 -4.13 -11.38 -8.31
N GLU A 27 -3.91 -10.17 -8.77
CA GLU A 27 -2.90 -9.84 -9.79
C GLU A 27 -1.54 -9.63 -9.13
N VAL A 28 -0.88 -10.73 -8.82
CA VAL A 28 0.38 -10.73 -8.04
C VAL A 28 1.47 -9.93 -8.73
N GLU A 29 1.74 -10.20 -10.01
CA GLU A 29 2.79 -9.50 -10.75
C GLU A 29 2.50 -8.00 -10.88
N ALA A 30 1.27 -7.65 -11.26
CA ALA A 30 0.86 -6.25 -11.41
C ALA A 30 0.99 -5.51 -10.08
N SER A 31 0.60 -6.13 -8.96
CA SER A 31 0.74 -5.52 -7.64
C SER A 31 2.21 -5.27 -7.29
N TRP A 32 3.10 -6.20 -7.61
CA TRP A 32 4.53 -6.04 -7.38
C TRP A 32 5.13 -4.95 -8.26
N GLU A 33 4.78 -4.92 -9.54
CA GLU A 33 5.26 -3.90 -10.49
C GLU A 33 4.82 -2.49 -10.10
N ALA A 34 3.68 -2.36 -9.41
CA ALA A 34 3.15 -1.09 -8.94
C ALA A 34 3.71 -0.66 -7.57
N THR A 35 4.60 -1.45 -6.97
CA THR A 35 5.30 -1.04 -5.75
C THR A 35 6.45 -0.09 -6.08
N SER A 36 6.99 0.56 -5.05
CA SER A 36 8.12 1.47 -5.20
C SER A 36 9.38 0.73 -5.63
N SER A 37 10.30 1.45 -6.26
CA SER A 37 11.61 0.89 -6.63
C SER A 37 12.36 0.37 -5.41
N LEU A 38 12.29 1.10 -4.29
CA LEU A 38 12.90 0.68 -3.04
C LEU A 38 12.34 -0.66 -2.55
N PHE A 39 11.03 -0.84 -2.62
CA PHE A 39 10.38 -2.10 -2.24
C PHE A 39 10.88 -3.25 -3.10
N ARG A 40 10.92 -3.05 -4.43
CA ARG A 40 11.35 -4.10 -5.36
C ARG A 40 12.83 -4.47 -5.24
N GLU A 41 13.67 -3.55 -4.74
CA GLU A 41 15.07 -3.85 -4.44
C GLU A 41 15.22 -4.80 -3.25
N VAL A 42 14.28 -4.72 -2.30
CA VAL A 42 14.33 -5.51 -1.07
C VAL A 42 13.53 -6.80 -1.19
N VAL A 43 12.40 -6.76 -1.88
CA VAL A 43 11.49 -7.90 -2.03
C VAL A 43 11.34 -8.22 -3.53
N ASP A 44 11.87 -9.35 -3.94
CA ASP A 44 11.70 -9.80 -5.32
C ASP A 44 10.32 -10.43 -5.56
N LEU A 45 9.98 -10.64 -6.83
CA LEU A 45 8.68 -11.17 -7.20
C LEU A 45 8.37 -12.54 -6.58
N PRO A 46 9.29 -13.52 -6.57
CA PRO A 46 9.01 -14.80 -5.93
C PRO A 46 8.68 -14.69 -4.44
N HIS A 47 9.39 -13.85 -3.70
CA HIS A 47 9.13 -13.61 -2.27
C HIS A 47 7.81 -12.87 -2.07
N TRP A 48 7.51 -11.90 -2.93
CA TRP A 48 6.23 -11.21 -2.88
C TRP A 48 5.07 -12.17 -3.15
N ARG A 49 5.21 -13.03 -4.14
CA ARG A 49 4.19 -14.05 -4.47
C ARG A 49 3.92 -14.94 -3.28
N GLU A 50 4.97 -15.42 -2.61
CA GLU A 50 4.85 -16.25 -1.43
C GLU A 50 4.08 -15.53 -0.31
N SER A 51 4.46 -14.28 -0.02
CA SER A 51 3.78 -13.46 0.99
C SER A 51 2.31 -13.20 0.63
N PHE A 52 2.06 -12.89 -0.63
CA PHE A 52 0.72 -12.63 -1.15
C PHE A 52 -0.19 -13.85 -0.97
N GLU A 53 0.29 -15.01 -1.39
CA GLU A 53 -0.47 -16.27 -1.28
C GLU A 53 -0.70 -16.66 0.17
N LYS A 54 0.28 -16.44 1.04
CA LYS A 54 0.17 -16.71 2.46
C LYS A 54 -0.91 -15.84 3.12
N VAL A 55 -0.88 -14.54 2.88
CA VAL A 55 -1.88 -13.60 3.42
C VAL A 55 -3.27 -13.97 2.92
N ARG A 56 -3.39 -14.25 1.63
CA ARG A 56 -4.67 -14.63 1.01
C ARG A 56 -5.20 -15.95 1.62
N SER A 57 -4.33 -16.91 1.87
CA SER A 57 -4.75 -18.19 2.47
C SER A 57 -5.21 -18.02 3.92
N ILE A 58 -4.61 -17.09 4.66
CA ILE A 58 -4.96 -16.86 6.06
C ILE A 58 -6.27 -16.06 6.17
N PHE A 59 -6.41 -14.97 5.43
CA PHE A 59 -7.51 -14.02 5.59
C PHE A 59 -8.61 -14.13 4.55
N GLY A 60 -8.35 -14.74 3.41
CA GLY A 60 -9.29 -14.80 2.31
C GLY A 60 -9.39 -13.48 1.54
N ARG A 61 -10.50 -13.33 0.82
CA ARG A 61 -10.75 -12.14 0.01
C ARG A 61 -11.24 -10.98 0.87
N THR A 62 -11.02 -9.77 0.41
CA THR A 62 -11.62 -8.57 0.99
C THR A 62 -13.07 -8.49 0.56
N LEU A 63 -13.98 -8.42 1.53
CA LEU A 63 -15.42 -8.31 1.29
C LEU A 63 -15.88 -6.85 1.31
N HIS A 64 -15.27 -6.04 2.16
CA HIS A 64 -15.60 -4.62 2.30
C HIS A 64 -14.38 -3.86 2.82
N ARG A 65 -14.26 -2.60 2.41
CA ARG A 65 -13.17 -1.72 2.83
C ARG A 65 -13.65 -0.27 2.88
N GLU A 66 -13.33 0.41 3.96
CA GLU A 66 -13.59 1.84 4.13
C GLU A 66 -12.31 2.57 4.49
N LEU A 67 -12.05 3.67 3.83
CA LEU A 67 -10.93 4.54 4.17
C LEU A 67 -11.19 5.19 5.53
N GLY A 68 -10.24 5.03 6.43
CA GLY A 68 -10.22 5.69 7.72
C GLY A 68 -9.22 6.83 7.74
N GLU A 69 -8.17 6.68 8.55
CA GLU A 69 -7.16 7.72 8.73
C GLU A 69 -6.18 7.79 7.57
N VAL A 70 -5.82 9.01 7.17
CA VAL A 70 -4.80 9.29 6.16
C VAL A 70 -3.84 10.31 6.73
N ARG A 71 -2.53 10.04 6.63
CA ARG A 71 -1.51 10.89 7.21
C ARG A 71 -0.35 11.11 6.23
N TYR A 72 0.00 12.39 6.00
CA TYR A 72 1.21 12.75 5.27
C TYR A 72 2.40 12.77 6.24
N ALA A 73 3.55 12.27 5.79
CA ALA A 73 4.77 12.26 6.58
C ALA A 73 5.99 12.43 5.69
N THR A 74 7.06 12.98 6.25
CA THR A 74 8.35 13.10 5.55
C THR A 74 9.37 12.10 6.08
N THR A 75 9.04 11.42 7.15
CA THR A 75 9.86 10.35 7.75
C THR A 75 8.99 9.17 8.09
N VAL A 76 9.51 7.97 7.85
CA VAL A 76 8.88 6.70 8.22
C VAL A 76 9.97 5.81 8.80
N PRO A 77 9.74 5.14 9.94
CA PRO A 77 10.76 4.27 10.53
C PRO A 77 11.26 3.21 9.53
N GLY A 78 12.57 3.08 9.44
CA GLY A 78 13.20 2.08 8.59
C GLY A 78 13.29 2.43 7.11
N ALA A 79 12.91 3.65 6.71
CA ALA A 79 12.93 4.10 5.32
C ALA A 79 13.67 5.44 5.20
N PRO A 80 14.19 5.78 4.00
CA PRO A 80 14.81 7.08 3.75
C PRO A 80 13.82 8.22 3.94
N ASP A 81 14.31 9.41 4.28
CA ASP A 81 13.49 10.61 4.29
C ASP A 81 12.95 10.89 2.89
N GLY A 82 11.73 11.37 2.81
CA GLY A 82 11.06 11.64 1.55
C GLY A 82 9.65 12.13 1.77
N GLU A 83 8.75 11.74 0.90
CA GLU A 83 7.32 12.04 1.05
C GLU A 83 6.55 10.74 1.11
N TYR A 84 5.72 10.59 2.12
CA TYR A 84 4.92 9.40 2.38
C TYR A 84 3.49 9.77 2.71
N VAL A 85 2.55 8.93 2.32
CA VAL A 85 1.17 9.00 2.77
C VAL A 85 0.79 7.64 3.31
N ILE A 86 0.42 7.61 4.58
CA ILE A 86 0.02 6.40 5.27
C ILE A 86 -1.51 6.39 5.36
N SER A 87 -2.15 5.41 4.74
CA SER A 87 -3.60 5.27 4.73
C SER A 87 -3.99 4.02 5.51
N GLU A 88 -4.95 4.16 6.41
CA GLU A 88 -5.53 3.02 7.13
C GLU A 88 -6.96 2.80 6.65
N TYR A 89 -7.28 1.55 6.36
CA TYR A 89 -8.61 1.13 5.94
C TYR A 89 -9.18 0.17 6.96
N ALA A 90 -10.43 0.39 7.36
CA ALA A 90 -11.19 -0.62 8.07
C ALA A 90 -11.67 -1.62 7.02
N ALA A 91 -11.35 -2.89 7.20
CA ALA A 91 -11.64 -3.92 6.21
C ALA A 91 -12.36 -5.10 6.83
N GLU A 92 -13.26 -5.68 6.06
CA GLU A 92 -13.86 -6.97 6.37
C GLU A 92 -13.28 -7.99 5.39
N LEU A 93 -12.60 -9.00 5.93
CA LEU A 93 -12.01 -10.09 5.16
C LEU A 93 -12.81 -11.36 5.42
N GLU A 94 -12.78 -12.32 4.50
CA GLU A 94 -13.55 -13.56 4.63
C GLU A 94 -13.32 -14.24 5.97
N ARG A 95 -12.08 -14.25 6.47
CA ARG A 95 -11.71 -14.93 7.71
C ARG A 95 -11.23 -13.98 8.82
N LYS A 96 -11.47 -12.68 8.65
CA LYS A 96 -11.21 -11.68 9.69
C LYS A 96 -12.15 -10.50 9.50
N LYS A 97 -13.22 -10.48 10.30
CA LYS A 97 -14.28 -9.47 10.19
C LYS A 97 -13.81 -8.07 10.47
N GLU A 98 -12.92 -7.90 11.44
CA GLU A 98 -12.42 -6.60 11.86
C GLU A 98 -10.92 -6.55 11.62
N ALA A 99 -10.55 -6.13 10.43
CA ALA A 99 -9.16 -5.96 10.04
C ALA A 99 -8.84 -4.50 9.79
N VAL A 100 -7.57 -4.16 9.93
CA VAL A 100 -7.05 -2.86 9.51
C VAL A 100 -5.97 -3.13 8.47
N GLU A 101 -6.16 -2.55 7.30
CA GLU A 101 -5.13 -2.56 6.25
C GLU A 101 -4.43 -1.21 6.27
N THR A 102 -3.10 -1.23 6.31
CA THR A 102 -2.27 -0.02 6.22
C THR A 102 -1.52 -0.05 4.91
N VAL A 103 -1.69 0.98 4.12
CA VAL A 103 -0.96 1.16 2.86
C VAL A 103 -0.07 2.38 2.99
N VAL A 104 1.22 2.19 2.76
CA VAL A 104 2.20 3.28 2.75
C VAL A 104 2.54 3.57 1.30
N ALA A 105 2.11 4.73 0.81
CA ALA A 105 2.51 5.23 -0.50
C ALA A 105 3.72 6.16 -0.33
N MET A 106 4.65 6.11 -1.27
CA MET A 106 5.82 6.98 -1.25
C MET A 106 6.01 7.62 -2.62
N ARG A 107 6.57 8.83 -2.61
CA ARG A 107 6.87 9.55 -3.84
C ARG A 107 8.18 9.06 -4.42
N GLU A 108 8.14 8.71 -5.71
CA GLU A 108 9.33 8.31 -6.45
C GLU A 108 10.08 9.53 -7.00
N ALA A 109 11.32 9.30 -7.45
CA ALA A 109 12.15 10.36 -8.02
C ALA A 109 11.50 11.04 -9.25
N ASP A 110 10.66 10.32 -10.00
CA ASP A 110 9.95 10.86 -11.15
C ASP A 110 8.71 11.70 -10.77
N GLY A 111 8.43 11.82 -9.47
CA GLY A 111 7.28 12.54 -8.95
C GLY A 111 6.01 11.72 -8.83
N GLY A 112 6.01 10.48 -9.33
CA GLY A 112 4.87 9.57 -9.19
C GLY A 112 4.82 8.92 -7.82
N TRP A 113 3.63 8.49 -7.43
CA TRP A 113 3.43 7.79 -6.16
C TRP A 113 3.33 6.29 -6.39
N ARG A 114 3.98 5.52 -5.53
CA ARG A 114 3.99 4.05 -5.56
C ARG A 114 3.82 3.51 -4.16
N VAL A 115 3.31 2.29 -4.06
CA VAL A 115 3.16 1.65 -2.75
C VAL A 115 4.51 1.09 -2.31
N GLY A 116 4.94 1.48 -1.10
CA GLY A 116 6.19 1.03 -0.48
C GLY A 116 5.98 0.13 0.73
N GLY A 117 4.74 -0.05 1.18
CA GLY A 117 4.45 -0.93 2.31
C GLY A 117 2.97 -1.25 2.41
N TYR A 118 2.68 -2.46 2.89
CA TYR A 118 1.32 -2.93 3.10
C TYR A 118 1.28 -3.86 4.31
N PHE A 119 0.36 -3.62 5.22
CA PHE A 119 0.25 -4.37 6.47
C PHE A 119 -1.22 -4.68 6.76
N VAL A 120 -1.46 -5.86 7.29
CA VAL A 120 -2.80 -6.29 7.74
C VAL A 120 -2.70 -6.68 9.20
N ARG A 121 -3.59 -6.15 10.03
CA ARG A 121 -3.70 -6.53 11.43
C ARG A 121 -5.12 -6.68 11.92
#